data_aa535bcb7b4d8b714f22dd495a4c25aa
#
_entry.id   aa535bcb7b4d8b714f22dd495a4c25aa
#
_cell.length_a   1.000
_cell.length_b   1.000
_cell.length_c   1.000
_cell.angle_alpha   90.00
_cell.angle_beta   90.00
_cell.angle_gamma   90.00
#
_symmetry.space_group_name_H-M   'P 1'
#
loop_
_entity.id
_entity.type
_entity.pdbx_description
1 polymer ?
#
loop_
_entity_poly.entity_id
_entity_poly.type
_entity_poly.pdbx_seq_one_letter_code
_entity_poly.pdbx_strand_id
1 'polypeptide(L)'
;MTRRFSGEEKPFWDNVFQGKGIDIGAGDDLIAIDGVIGFDVQDGDANKLHEYFPEGSFDYIHASQCLEHMHDPVAALKSWLKVLKTGGYAVITIPSWELYEGMIWPSRYNPDHKSTFSMWQAGSPAPNHVKLPIWLDLNFSEHKAEICRLVDTNYN
;
A
#
# COMPACT_ATOMS: atom_id res chain seq x y z
N MET A 1 5.46 -12.87 11.29
CA MET A 1 4.39 -11.84 11.35
C MET A 1 4.98 -10.60 11.98
N THR A 2 5.03 -9.52 11.25
CA THR A 2 5.62 -8.27 11.73
C THR A 2 4.86 -7.71 12.93
N ARG A 3 5.53 -6.93 13.79
CA ARG A 3 4.92 -6.25 14.96
C ARG A 3 3.61 -5.51 14.65
N ARG A 4 3.41 -5.10 13.39
CA ARG A 4 2.23 -4.35 12.93
C ARG A 4 0.92 -5.14 13.00
N PHE A 5 0.99 -6.47 12.91
CA PHE A 5 -0.18 -7.35 12.77
C PHE A 5 -0.34 -8.28 13.98
N SER A 6 0.11 -7.83 15.14
CA SER A 6 0.11 -8.60 16.39
C SER A 6 -0.60 -7.83 17.53
N GLY A 7 -0.63 -8.40 18.73
CA GLY A 7 -1.26 -7.79 19.89
C GLY A 7 -2.79 -7.90 19.87
N GLU A 8 -3.48 -6.91 20.40
CA GLU A 8 -4.95 -6.90 20.52
C GLU A 8 -5.68 -6.94 19.17
N GLU A 9 -5.06 -6.43 18.11
CA GLU A 9 -5.61 -6.44 16.75
C GLU A 9 -5.35 -7.77 16.00
N LYS A 10 -4.62 -8.71 16.58
CA LYS A 10 -4.28 -9.97 15.90
C LYS A 10 -5.49 -10.71 15.32
N PRO A 11 -6.64 -10.84 16.02
CA PRO A 11 -7.80 -11.52 15.46
C PRO A 11 -8.35 -10.85 14.19
N PHE A 12 -8.29 -9.52 14.10
CA PHE A 12 -8.65 -8.79 12.88
C PHE A 12 -7.67 -9.13 11.74
N TRP A 13 -6.37 -9.07 12.01
CA TRP A 13 -5.34 -9.36 11.00
C TRP A 13 -5.37 -10.83 10.55
N ASP A 14 -5.63 -11.76 11.46
CA ASP A 14 -5.81 -13.18 11.13
C ASP A 14 -7.00 -13.38 10.17
N ASN A 15 -8.05 -12.55 10.26
CA ASN A 15 -9.16 -12.57 9.32
C ASN A 15 -8.81 -11.92 7.97
N VAL A 16 -8.06 -10.82 7.99
CA VAL A 16 -7.65 -10.10 6.78
C VAL A 16 -6.73 -10.96 5.90
N PHE A 17 -5.79 -11.67 6.51
CA PHE A 17 -4.79 -12.46 5.80
C PHE A 17 -5.19 -13.93 5.64
N GLN A 18 -6.43 -14.19 5.19
CA GLN A 18 -6.93 -15.53 4.90
C GLN A 18 -6.87 -15.82 3.41
N GLY A 19 -6.53 -17.07 3.05
CA GLY A 19 -6.55 -17.54 1.68
C GLY A 19 -5.28 -17.22 0.90
N LYS A 20 -5.42 -16.99 -0.41
CA LYS A 20 -4.31 -16.72 -1.33
C LYS A 20 -3.99 -15.24 -1.35
N GLY A 21 -2.78 -14.86 -0.99
CA GLY A 21 -2.31 -13.48 -0.95
C GLY A 21 -1.20 -13.16 -1.93
N ILE A 22 -1.03 -11.85 -2.18
CA ILE A 22 0.12 -11.31 -2.89
C ILE A 22 0.73 -10.16 -2.08
N ASP A 23 2.07 -10.13 -2.03
CA ASP A 23 2.86 -9.06 -1.42
C ASP A 23 3.59 -8.28 -2.51
N ILE A 24 3.16 -7.04 -2.74
CA ILE A 24 3.62 -6.19 -3.84
C ILE A 24 4.76 -5.29 -3.35
N GLY A 25 5.89 -5.32 -4.04
CA GLY A 25 7.10 -4.62 -3.62
C GLY A 25 7.76 -5.28 -2.41
N ALA A 26 7.67 -6.62 -2.32
CA ALA A 26 8.15 -7.39 -1.18
C ALA A 26 9.67 -7.36 -0.99
N GLY A 27 10.43 -7.16 -2.08
CA GLY A 27 11.89 -7.29 -2.03
C GLY A 27 12.32 -8.62 -1.42
N ASP A 28 13.27 -8.53 -0.50
CA ASP A 28 13.76 -9.69 0.27
C ASP A 28 12.99 -9.89 1.60
N ASP A 29 11.98 -9.05 1.91
CA ASP A 29 11.21 -9.05 3.17
C ASP A 29 9.74 -9.40 2.94
N LEU A 30 9.50 -10.54 2.32
CA LEU A 30 8.16 -11.08 2.11
C LEU A 30 7.40 -11.19 3.44
N ILE A 31 6.15 -10.75 3.46
CA ILE A 31 5.30 -10.90 4.66
C ILE A 31 5.21 -12.38 5.07
N ALA A 32 5.47 -12.66 6.35
CA ALA A 32 5.54 -14.02 6.88
C ALA A 32 4.15 -14.64 7.08
N ILE A 33 3.45 -14.92 5.98
CA ILE A 33 2.14 -15.57 5.93
C ILE A 33 2.22 -16.73 4.94
N ASP A 34 1.74 -17.90 5.36
CA ASP A 34 1.79 -19.10 4.52
C ASP A 34 0.98 -18.92 3.23
N GLY A 35 1.58 -19.29 2.11
CA GLY A 35 0.92 -19.23 0.81
C GLY A 35 0.84 -17.87 0.14
N VAL A 36 1.47 -16.83 0.72
CA VAL A 36 1.63 -15.54 0.04
C VAL A 36 2.67 -15.66 -1.08
N ILE A 37 2.43 -14.97 -2.18
CA ILE A 37 3.42 -14.85 -3.26
C ILE A 37 3.95 -13.43 -3.31
N GLY A 38 5.27 -13.28 -3.46
CA GLY A 38 5.90 -11.99 -3.70
C GLY A 38 5.75 -11.56 -5.16
N PHE A 39 5.67 -10.26 -5.38
CA PHE A 39 5.76 -9.63 -6.69
C PHE A 39 6.59 -8.37 -6.59
N ASP A 40 7.69 -8.33 -7.30
CA ASP A 40 8.61 -7.19 -7.28
C ASP A 40 9.11 -6.84 -8.69
N VAL A 41 10.02 -5.89 -8.81
CA VAL A 41 10.55 -5.37 -10.08
C VAL A 41 11.10 -6.46 -11.02
N GLN A 42 11.65 -7.54 -10.49
CA GLN A 42 12.11 -8.69 -11.27
C GLN A 42 10.95 -9.53 -11.86
N ASP A 43 9.75 -9.44 -11.30
CA ASP A 43 8.57 -10.21 -11.71
C ASP A 43 7.71 -9.43 -12.71
N GLY A 44 7.77 -8.10 -12.66
CA GLY A 44 7.04 -7.24 -13.58
C GLY A 44 6.81 -5.81 -13.10
N ASP A 45 5.93 -5.12 -13.78
CA ASP A 45 5.56 -3.73 -13.50
C ASP A 45 4.35 -3.65 -12.56
N ALA A 46 4.56 -3.28 -11.31
CA ALA A 46 3.50 -3.12 -10.33
C ALA A 46 2.46 -2.03 -10.70
N ASN A 47 2.78 -1.07 -11.57
CA ASN A 47 1.79 -0.12 -12.09
C ASN A 47 0.65 -0.83 -12.86
N LYS A 48 0.91 -2.05 -13.36
CA LYS A 48 0.03 -2.82 -14.23
C LYS A 48 -0.20 -4.25 -13.76
N LEU A 49 -0.33 -4.46 -12.46
CA LEU A 49 -0.44 -5.79 -11.86
C LEU A 49 -1.53 -6.67 -12.51
N HIS A 50 -2.64 -6.06 -12.96
CA HIS A 50 -3.73 -6.74 -13.65
C HIS A 50 -3.35 -7.35 -15.01
N GLU A 51 -2.19 -7.02 -15.57
CA GLU A 51 -1.67 -7.67 -16.80
C GLU A 51 -0.97 -9.01 -16.49
N TYR A 52 -0.57 -9.23 -15.24
CA TYR A 52 0.14 -10.44 -14.80
C TYR A 52 -0.76 -11.48 -14.15
N PHE A 53 -1.90 -11.05 -13.60
CA PHE A 53 -2.82 -11.93 -12.89
C PHE A 53 -4.27 -11.72 -13.32
N PRO A 54 -5.07 -12.80 -13.46
CA PRO A 54 -6.50 -12.67 -13.73
C PRO A 54 -7.23 -11.88 -12.65
N GLU A 55 -8.35 -11.27 -13.01
CA GLU A 55 -9.23 -10.59 -12.05
C GLU A 55 -9.68 -11.55 -10.94
N GLY A 56 -9.72 -11.05 -9.71
CA GLY A 56 -10.15 -11.83 -8.55
C GLY A 56 -9.24 -13.02 -8.20
N SER A 57 -7.95 -12.93 -8.49
CA SER A 57 -6.97 -14.00 -8.20
C SER A 57 -6.63 -14.15 -6.73
N PHE A 58 -6.77 -13.09 -5.93
CA PHE A 58 -6.27 -13.02 -4.56
C PHE A 58 -7.37 -12.70 -3.55
N ASP A 59 -7.29 -13.31 -2.38
CA ASP A 59 -8.17 -13.03 -1.24
C ASP A 59 -7.69 -11.79 -0.49
N TYR A 60 -6.36 -11.52 -0.50
CA TYR A 60 -5.80 -10.28 0.04
C TYR A 60 -4.59 -9.81 -0.78
N ILE A 61 -4.34 -8.51 -0.67
CA ILE A 61 -3.14 -7.82 -1.17
C ILE A 61 -2.44 -7.19 0.02
N HIS A 62 -1.14 -7.36 0.11
CA HIS A 62 -0.26 -6.58 0.98
C HIS A 62 0.69 -5.76 0.11
N ALA A 63 0.97 -4.52 0.51
CA ALA A 63 2.02 -3.70 -0.08
C ALA A 63 2.57 -2.76 1.01
N SER A 64 3.88 -2.78 1.19
CA SER A 64 4.54 -1.92 2.17
C SER A 64 5.65 -1.13 1.50
N GLN A 65 5.55 0.20 1.55
CA GLN A 65 6.55 1.11 0.95
C GLN A 65 6.73 0.84 -0.57
N CYS A 66 5.61 0.75 -1.28
CA CYS A 66 5.59 0.45 -2.72
C CYS A 66 4.78 1.49 -3.52
N LEU A 67 3.61 1.92 -3.02
CA LEU A 67 2.69 2.78 -3.78
C LEU A 67 3.29 4.18 -4.08
N GLU A 68 4.19 4.67 -3.23
CA GLU A 68 4.92 5.93 -3.42
C GLU A 68 5.88 5.93 -4.61
N HIS A 69 6.29 4.75 -5.07
CA HIS A 69 7.13 4.56 -6.24
C HIS A 69 6.36 4.49 -7.56
N MET A 70 5.04 4.37 -7.50
CA MET A 70 4.21 4.26 -8.71
C MET A 70 4.14 5.58 -9.45
N HIS A 71 4.14 5.52 -10.79
CA HIS A 71 4.04 6.71 -11.65
C HIS A 71 2.69 7.41 -11.50
N ASP A 72 1.61 6.63 -11.40
CA ASP A 72 0.25 7.07 -11.12
C ASP A 72 -0.32 6.17 -10.01
N PRO A 73 -0.35 6.65 -8.75
CA PRO A 73 -0.83 5.84 -7.64
C PRO A 73 -2.32 5.48 -7.73
N VAL A 74 -3.14 6.28 -8.44
CA VAL A 74 -4.56 5.94 -8.69
C VAL A 74 -4.65 4.76 -9.64
N ALA A 75 -3.97 4.84 -10.79
CA ALA A 75 -3.98 3.78 -11.78
C ALA A 75 -3.38 2.48 -11.24
N ALA A 76 -2.27 2.57 -10.50
CA ALA A 76 -1.63 1.43 -9.86
C ALA A 76 -2.55 0.75 -8.86
N LEU A 77 -3.14 1.50 -7.92
CA LEU A 77 -4.05 0.93 -6.93
C LEU A 77 -5.31 0.34 -7.59
N LYS A 78 -5.87 0.97 -8.60
CA LYS A 78 -6.96 0.37 -9.40
C LYS A 78 -6.54 -0.93 -10.07
N SER A 79 -5.32 -1.01 -10.57
CA SER A 79 -4.74 -2.23 -11.14
C SER A 79 -4.62 -3.35 -10.09
N TRP A 80 -4.18 -3.00 -8.87
CA TRP A 80 -4.09 -3.96 -7.76
C TRP A 80 -5.46 -4.47 -7.32
N LEU A 81 -6.44 -3.56 -7.18
CA LEU A 81 -7.80 -3.92 -6.77
C LEU A 81 -8.53 -4.81 -7.79
N LYS A 82 -8.18 -4.76 -9.08
CA LYS A 82 -8.74 -5.69 -10.09
C LYS A 82 -8.37 -7.15 -9.83
N VAL A 83 -7.18 -7.42 -9.34
CA VAL A 83 -6.74 -8.79 -9.04
C VAL A 83 -7.23 -9.29 -7.68
N LEU A 84 -7.84 -8.41 -6.87
CA LEU A 84 -8.47 -8.73 -5.59
C LEU A 84 -9.87 -9.29 -5.81
N LYS A 85 -10.24 -10.35 -5.10
CA LYS A 85 -11.60 -10.88 -5.07
C LYS A 85 -12.58 -9.88 -4.43
N THR A 86 -13.84 -9.94 -4.83
CA THR A 86 -14.91 -9.24 -4.12
C THR A 86 -14.95 -9.69 -2.65
N GLY A 87 -14.92 -8.73 -1.73
CA GLY A 87 -14.84 -8.98 -0.29
C GLY A 87 -13.44 -9.26 0.25
N GLY A 88 -12.43 -9.24 -0.60
CA GLY A 88 -11.02 -9.33 -0.19
C GLY A 88 -10.49 -8.03 0.39
N TYR A 89 -9.29 -8.09 0.97
CA TYR A 89 -8.66 -6.96 1.65
C TYR A 89 -7.39 -6.48 0.94
N ALA A 90 -7.21 -5.17 0.85
CA ALA A 90 -5.93 -4.55 0.48
C ALA A 90 -5.34 -3.86 1.72
N VAL A 91 -4.15 -4.28 2.13
CA VAL A 91 -3.40 -3.71 3.26
C VAL A 91 -2.20 -2.98 2.70
N ILE A 92 -2.25 -1.65 2.75
CA ILE A 92 -1.24 -0.80 2.12
C ILE A 92 -0.60 0.10 3.18
N THR A 93 0.71 0.04 3.29
CA THR A 93 1.52 0.92 4.14
C THR A 93 2.34 1.83 3.25
N ILE A 94 2.26 3.12 3.48
CA ILE A 94 2.97 4.17 2.72
C ILE A 94 3.66 5.13 3.68
N PRO A 95 4.74 5.81 3.25
CA PRO A 95 5.41 6.82 4.06
C PRO A 95 4.51 8.05 4.25
N SER A 96 4.48 8.58 5.47
CA SER A 96 3.80 9.85 5.76
C SER A 96 4.64 11.03 5.29
N TRP A 97 3.99 11.99 4.62
CA TRP A 97 4.60 13.26 4.28
C TRP A 97 5.12 14.00 5.52
N GLU A 98 4.36 13.98 6.61
CA GLU A 98 4.72 14.70 7.83
C GLU A 98 5.82 14.00 8.63
N LEU A 99 5.73 12.67 8.77
CA LEU A 99 6.62 11.91 9.66
C LEU A 99 7.87 11.41 8.91
N TYR A 100 7.68 10.64 7.85
CA TYR A 100 8.80 10.02 7.14
C TYR A 100 9.55 11.05 6.29
N GLU A 101 8.86 11.80 5.44
CA GLU A 101 9.50 12.79 4.57
C GLU A 101 9.94 14.05 5.33
N GLY A 102 9.37 14.31 6.52
CA GLY A 102 9.62 15.51 7.31
C GLY A 102 9.27 16.79 6.56
N MET A 103 8.28 16.71 5.66
CA MET A 103 7.82 17.81 4.78
C MET A 103 8.93 18.35 3.86
N ILE A 104 9.86 17.51 3.45
CA ILE A 104 10.97 17.87 2.55
C ILE A 104 10.85 17.07 1.25
N TRP A 105 10.97 17.78 0.14
CA TRP A 105 11.00 17.19 -1.20
C TRP A 105 12.19 17.74 -2.02
N PRO A 106 12.93 16.94 -2.81
CA PRO A 106 12.81 15.47 -2.93
C PRO A 106 13.07 14.74 -1.62
N SER A 107 12.54 13.50 -1.52
CA SER A 107 12.74 12.64 -0.34
C SER A 107 14.22 12.52 0.03
N ARG A 108 14.53 12.72 1.32
CA ARG A 108 15.90 12.60 1.82
C ARG A 108 16.34 11.15 2.00
N TYR A 109 15.38 10.25 2.18
CA TYR A 109 15.64 8.85 2.51
C TYR A 109 15.57 7.95 1.29
N ASN A 110 14.69 8.26 0.34
CA ASN A 110 14.57 7.51 -0.89
C ASN A 110 14.24 8.42 -2.08
N PRO A 111 15.24 8.79 -2.92
CA PRO A 111 15.03 9.70 -4.04
C PRO A 111 14.14 9.13 -5.16
N ASP A 112 13.82 7.84 -5.12
CA ASP A 112 12.92 7.20 -6.10
C ASP A 112 11.44 7.36 -5.76
N HIS A 113 11.09 7.99 -4.64
CA HIS A 113 9.69 8.35 -4.36
C HIS A 113 9.16 9.29 -5.45
N LYS A 114 8.00 8.98 -5.99
CA LYS A 114 7.29 9.76 -7.01
C LYS A 114 6.07 10.48 -6.46
N SER A 115 5.58 10.00 -5.31
CA SER A 115 4.40 10.55 -4.65
C SER A 115 4.63 10.75 -3.16
N THR A 116 3.90 11.70 -2.56
CA THR A 116 3.85 11.91 -1.10
C THR A 116 2.42 11.76 -0.61
N PHE A 117 2.23 11.25 0.60
CA PHE A 117 0.92 10.95 1.17
C PHE A 117 0.75 11.61 2.53
N SER A 118 -0.37 12.31 2.71
CA SER A 118 -0.72 13.03 3.91
C SER A 118 -2.11 12.67 4.40
N MET A 119 -2.30 12.60 5.72
CA MET A 119 -3.62 12.45 6.31
C MET A 119 -4.40 13.77 6.36
N TRP A 120 -3.72 14.90 6.49
CA TRP A 120 -4.37 16.20 6.69
C TRP A 120 -3.61 17.42 6.18
N GLN A 121 -2.34 17.30 5.85
CA GLN A 121 -1.51 18.47 5.46
C GLN A 121 -1.95 19.08 4.13
N ALA A 122 -1.88 20.40 4.07
CA ALA A 122 -2.23 21.16 2.89
C ALA A 122 -1.00 21.49 2.04
N GLY A 123 -0.71 20.68 1.06
CA GLY A 123 0.28 21.00 0.03
C GLY A 123 1.67 20.41 0.28
N SER A 124 2.32 20.10 -0.81
CA SER A 124 3.68 19.61 -0.91
C SER A 124 4.25 20.06 -2.26
N PRO A 125 5.55 20.32 -2.38
CA PRO A 125 6.20 20.58 -3.67
C PRO A 125 6.35 19.31 -4.53
N ALA A 126 6.01 18.13 -4.01
CA ALA A 126 6.05 16.89 -4.77
C ALA A 126 5.05 16.93 -5.95
N PRO A 127 5.42 16.37 -7.12
CA PRO A 127 4.55 16.40 -8.30
C PRO A 127 3.22 15.69 -8.06
N ASN A 128 3.22 14.63 -7.24
CA ASN A 128 2.03 13.88 -6.86
C ASN A 128 1.87 13.90 -5.34
N HIS A 129 1.16 14.91 -4.83
CA HIS A 129 0.84 14.98 -3.41
C HIS A 129 -0.60 14.52 -3.16
N VAL A 130 -0.75 13.46 -2.38
CA VAL A 130 -2.02 12.78 -2.10
C VAL A 130 -2.50 13.11 -0.68
N LYS A 131 -3.69 13.69 -0.58
CA LYS A 131 -4.44 13.83 0.68
C LYS A 131 -5.35 12.61 0.84
N LEU A 132 -4.92 11.64 1.62
CA LEU A 132 -5.49 10.29 1.66
C LEU A 132 -7.01 10.22 1.81
N PRO A 133 -7.67 10.88 2.80
CA PRO A 133 -9.12 10.74 2.95
C PRO A 133 -9.89 11.20 1.72
N ILE A 134 -9.59 12.39 1.22
CA ILE A 134 -10.25 12.95 0.04
C ILE A 134 -9.92 12.13 -1.22
N TRP A 135 -8.69 11.67 -1.34
CA TRP A 135 -8.25 10.89 -2.48
C TRP A 135 -8.95 9.52 -2.55
N LEU A 136 -9.15 8.87 -1.39
CA LEU A 136 -9.90 7.63 -1.29
C LEU A 136 -11.36 7.85 -1.69
N ASP A 137 -12.01 8.88 -1.16
CA ASP A 137 -13.41 9.20 -1.47
C ASP A 137 -13.62 9.50 -2.96
N LEU A 138 -12.69 10.24 -3.58
CA LEU A 138 -12.82 10.63 -4.98
C LEU A 138 -12.53 9.50 -5.97
N ASN A 139 -11.62 8.59 -5.64
CA ASN A 139 -11.13 7.59 -6.59
C ASN A 139 -11.57 6.16 -6.28
N PHE A 140 -12.02 5.87 -5.05
CA PHE A 140 -12.28 4.53 -4.54
C PHE A 140 -13.54 4.45 -3.68
N SER A 141 -14.55 5.29 -3.96
CA SER A 141 -15.81 5.36 -3.19
C SER A 141 -16.61 4.05 -3.18
N GLU A 142 -16.37 3.16 -4.14
CA GLU A 142 -16.95 1.82 -4.20
C GLU A 142 -16.29 0.82 -3.23
N HIS A 143 -15.16 1.19 -2.64
CA HIS A 143 -14.43 0.39 -1.66
C HIS A 143 -14.59 0.97 -0.25
N LYS A 144 -14.59 0.11 0.75
CA LYS A 144 -14.66 0.53 2.15
C LYS A 144 -13.27 0.61 2.76
N ALA A 145 -12.88 1.78 3.26
CA ALA A 145 -11.71 1.91 4.11
C ALA A 145 -12.05 1.45 5.54
N GLU A 146 -11.64 0.23 5.91
CA GLU A 146 -11.85 -0.31 7.27
C GLU A 146 -10.94 0.36 8.30
N ILE A 147 -9.68 0.59 7.93
CA ILE A 147 -8.67 1.28 8.75
C ILE A 147 -7.94 2.27 7.88
N CYS A 148 -7.91 3.53 8.31
CA CYS A 148 -7.05 4.55 7.73
C CYS A 148 -6.43 5.34 8.89
N ARG A 149 -5.16 5.09 9.20
CA ARG A 149 -4.49 5.69 10.35
C ARG A 149 -3.04 6.04 10.08
N LEU A 150 -2.55 7.06 10.76
CA LEU A 150 -1.14 7.36 10.86
C LEU A 150 -0.52 6.54 12.00
N VAL A 151 0.60 5.90 11.72
CA VAL A 151 1.37 5.15 12.73
C VAL A 151 2.76 5.76 12.79
N ASP A 152 3.11 6.32 13.95
CA ASP A 152 4.47 6.74 14.25
C ASP A 152 5.25 5.52 14.76
N THR A 153 6.26 5.11 13.99
CA THR A 153 7.11 3.96 14.34
C THR A 153 8.42 4.39 15.00
N ASN A 154 8.56 5.68 15.37
CA ASN A 154 9.77 6.25 15.96
C ASN A 154 11.02 5.91 15.12
N TYR A 155 11.01 6.26 13.86
CA TYR A 155 12.21 6.26 13.02
C TYR A 155 13.17 7.33 13.54
N ASN A 156 14.02 6.96 14.50
CA ASN A 156 15.16 7.72 14.98
C ASN A 156 16.44 7.22 14.32
#